data_67f42944e9d0360586def0916b866014
#
_entry.id   67f42944e9d0360586def0916b866014
#
_cell.length_a   1.000
_cell.length_b   1.000
_cell.length_c   1.000
_cell.angle_alpha   90.00
_cell.angle_beta   90.00
_cell.angle_gamma   90.00
#
_symmetry.space_group_name_H-M   'P 1'
#
loop_
_entity.id
_entity.type
_entity.pdbx_description
1 polymer ?
#
loop_
_entity_poly.entity_id
_entity_poly.type
_entity_poly.pdbx_seq_one_letter_code
_entity_poly.pdbx_strand_id
1 'polypeptide(L)'
;MKFASKLAATLVAATIGTSAAASNTIVDIAVSDDRFSTLVAAVNAAGLVDTLQGDGPFTVYAPINDAFAALPAGTVETLLEPANKGQLTNVLLYHVDDRNLTAGMIPHGSNYFKPVLASERLCITKSGGGVSIADGTGEMANVIIADIKADNGVIHVIDKVLLPGTRPACH
;
A
#
# COMPACT_ATOMS: atom_id res chain seq x y z
N MET A 1 -55.68 41.95 -32.13
CA MET A 1 -55.28 40.61 -31.65
C MET A 1 -53.81 40.58 -31.45
N LYS A 2 -53.44 40.65 -30.26
CA LYS A 2 -51.99 40.60 -29.90
C LYS A 2 -51.70 39.30 -29.20
N PHE A 3 -50.97 38.46 -29.85
CA PHE A 3 -50.49 37.26 -29.22
C PHE A 3 -49.12 37.56 -28.61
N ALA A 4 -49.06 37.60 -27.31
CA ALA A 4 -47.80 37.67 -26.61
C ALA A 4 -47.14 36.32 -26.67
N SER A 5 -46.08 36.20 -27.44
CA SER A 5 -45.20 35.04 -27.37
C SER A 5 -44.53 35.03 -26.02
N LYS A 6 -44.92 34.12 -25.20
CA LYS A 6 -44.19 33.88 -23.99
C LYS A 6 -42.99 33.04 -24.35
N LEU A 7 -41.85 33.67 -24.38
CA LEU A 7 -40.60 32.96 -24.38
C LEU A 7 -40.49 32.21 -23.06
N ALA A 8 -40.57 30.92 -23.14
CA ALA A 8 -40.16 30.07 -22.05
C ALA A 8 -38.66 30.22 -21.89
N ALA A 9 -38.26 30.84 -20.81
CA ALA A 9 -36.86 30.81 -20.41
C ALA A 9 -36.51 29.37 -20.02
N THR A 10 -35.77 28.71 -20.88
CA THR A 10 -35.18 27.45 -20.56
C THR A 10 -34.11 27.70 -19.51
N LEU A 11 -34.44 27.38 -18.29
CA LEU A 11 -33.44 27.33 -17.22
C LEU A 11 -32.48 26.19 -17.53
N VAL A 12 -31.37 26.53 -18.08
CA VAL A 12 -30.23 25.56 -18.14
C VAL A 12 -29.74 25.43 -16.72
N ALA A 13 -30.18 24.39 -16.05
CA ALA A 13 -29.54 23.97 -14.83
C ALA A 13 -28.12 23.54 -15.22
N ALA A 14 -27.18 24.43 -15.00
CA ALA A 14 -25.75 24.03 -14.97
C ALA A 14 -25.61 23.06 -13.81
N THR A 15 -25.60 21.79 -14.11
CA THR A 15 -25.07 20.81 -13.17
C THR A 15 -23.61 21.13 -13.04
N ILE A 16 -23.28 21.82 -11.99
CA ILE A 16 -21.90 21.88 -11.52
C ILE A 16 -21.60 20.45 -11.10
N GLY A 17 -21.01 19.70 -12.02
CA GLY A 17 -20.35 18.47 -11.63
C GLY A 17 -19.28 18.87 -10.62
N THR A 18 -19.54 18.64 -9.36
CA THR A 18 -18.47 18.58 -8.39
C THR A 18 -17.55 17.46 -8.88
N SER A 19 -16.52 17.83 -9.61
CA SER A 19 -15.39 16.95 -9.75
C SER A 19 -14.86 16.78 -8.32
N ALA A 20 -15.26 15.68 -7.67
CA ALA A 20 -14.54 15.22 -6.52
C ALA A 20 -13.09 15.13 -6.97
N ALA A 21 -12.21 15.92 -6.34
CA ALA A 21 -10.78 15.79 -6.56
C ALA A 21 -10.49 14.30 -6.43
N ALA A 22 -9.94 13.67 -7.48
CA ALA A 22 -9.61 12.26 -7.44
C ALA A 22 -8.71 12.06 -6.22
N SER A 23 -9.18 11.30 -5.22
CA SER A 23 -8.36 10.94 -4.08
C SER A 23 -7.25 10.04 -4.60
N ASN A 24 -6.00 10.38 -4.32
CA ASN A 24 -4.85 9.53 -4.60
C ASN A 24 -4.47 8.80 -3.33
N THR A 25 -5.34 7.92 -2.87
CA THR A 25 -5.02 7.05 -1.74
C THR A 25 -3.95 6.03 -2.14
N ILE A 26 -3.39 5.37 -1.14
CA ILE A 26 -2.42 4.28 -1.36
C ILE A 26 -2.99 3.23 -2.32
N VAL A 27 -4.28 2.89 -2.18
CA VAL A 27 -4.95 1.91 -3.05
C VAL A 27 -5.10 2.44 -4.48
N ASP A 28 -5.47 3.71 -4.65
CA ASP A 28 -5.63 4.31 -5.98
C ASP A 28 -4.31 4.31 -6.76
N ILE A 29 -3.21 4.62 -6.08
CA ILE A 29 -1.86 4.57 -6.65
C ILE A 29 -1.50 3.13 -7.03
N ALA A 30 -1.74 2.17 -6.15
CA ALA A 30 -1.44 0.77 -6.41
C ALA A 30 -2.26 0.20 -7.59
N VAL A 31 -3.54 0.56 -7.70
CA VAL A 31 -4.41 0.12 -8.81
C VAL A 31 -3.99 0.75 -10.14
N SER A 32 -3.45 1.96 -10.12
CA SER A 32 -3.01 2.67 -11.34
C SER A 32 -1.66 2.19 -11.88
N ASP A 33 -0.94 1.37 -11.14
CA ASP A 33 0.40 0.88 -11.51
C ASP A 33 0.41 -0.64 -11.68
N ASP A 34 0.61 -1.08 -12.91
CA ASP A 34 0.59 -2.51 -13.27
C ASP A 34 1.61 -3.36 -12.50
N ARG A 35 2.65 -2.75 -11.94
CA ARG A 35 3.67 -3.43 -11.12
C ARG A 35 3.09 -4.00 -9.83
N PHE A 36 1.95 -3.50 -9.38
CA PHE A 36 1.30 -3.90 -8.14
C PHE A 36 0.05 -4.75 -8.35
N SER A 37 -0.19 -5.26 -9.55
CA SER A 37 -1.41 -6.04 -9.85
C SER A 37 -1.61 -7.24 -8.91
N THR A 38 -0.54 -7.96 -8.57
CA THR A 38 -0.59 -9.07 -7.62
C THR A 38 -0.87 -8.59 -6.20
N LEU A 39 -0.26 -7.48 -5.77
CA LEU A 39 -0.53 -6.87 -4.47
C LEU A 39 -1.99 -6.42 -4.36
N VAL A 40 -2.52 -5.78 -5.39
CA VAL A 40 -3.92 -5.35 -5.43
C VAL A 40 -4.87 -6.55 -5.32
N ALA A 41 -4.59 -7.63 -6.05
CA ALA A 41 -5.36 -8.87 -5.93
C ALA A 41 -5.32 -9.44 -4.51
N ALA A 42 -4.16 -9.43 -3.86
CA ALA A 42 -3.99 -9.89 -2.49
C ALA A 42 -4.76 -9.02 -1.49
N VAL A 43 -4.68 -7.69 -1.61
CA VAL A 43 -5.42 -6.74 -0.76
C VAL A 43 -6.94 -6.92 -0.90
N ASN A 44 -7.43 -7.12 -2.13
CA ASN A 44 -8.84 -7.42 -2.39
C ASN A 44 -9.26 -8.76 -1.75
N ALA A 45 -8.48 -9.81 -1.94
CA ALA A 45 -8.76 -11.14 -1.37
C ALA A 45 -8.77 -11.11 0.17
N ALA A 46 -7.90 -10.33 0.78
CA ALA A 46 -7.87 -10.14 2.23
C ALA A 46 -9.02 -9.25 2.75
N GLY A 47 -9.67 -8.46 1.88
CA GLY A 47 -10.70 -7.50 2.28
C GLY A 47 -10.13 -6.27 3.00
N LEU A 48 -8.90 -5.86 2.69
CA LEU A 48 -8.23 -4.74 3.32
C LEU A 48 -8.32 -3.42 2.53
N VAL A 49 -9.01 -3.41 1.40
CA VAL A 49 -9.14 -2.23 0.54
C VAL A 49 -9.69 -1.05 1.33
N ASP A 50 -10.82 -1.21 2.00
CA ASP A 50 -11.46 -0.15 2.79
C ASP A 50 -10.56 0.34 3.93
N THR A 51 -9.82 -0.57 4.56
CA THR A 51 -8.86 -0.24 5.63
C THR A 51 -7.75 0.65 5.10
N LEU A 52 -7.19 0.31 3.93
CA LEU A 52 -6.09 1.07 3.31
C LEU A 52 -6.55 2.34 2.59
N GLN A 53 -7.84 2.49 2.34
CA GLN A 53 -8.46 3.73 1.85
C GLN A 53 -8.86 4.69 2.99
N GLY A 54 -8.77 4.24 4.23
CA GLY A 54 -9.07 5.05 5.42
C GLY A 54 -8.13 6.24 5.58
N ASP A 55 -8.42 7.06 6.59
CA ASP A 55 -7.76 8.36 6.81
C ASP A 55 -6.28 8.27 7.17
N GLY A 56 -5.76 7.12 7.47
CA GLY A 56 -4.35 6.92 7.80
C GLY A 56 -3.88 7.67 9.06
N PRO A 57 -2.62 8.07 9.13
CA PRO A 57 -1.59 7.86 8.10
C PRO A 57 -1.08 6.42 8.03
N PHE A 58 -0.74 5.98 6.81
CA PHE A 58 -0.18 4.66 6.59
C PHE A 58 1.16 4.75 5.83
N THR A 59 2.06 3.82 6.13
CA THR A 59 3.20 3.53 5.26
C THR A 59 3.06 2.10 4.76
N VAL A 60 3.08 1.93 3.46
CA VAL A 60 2.96 0.61 2.82
C VAL A 60 4.27 0.27 2.13
N TYR A 61 4.83 -0.87 2.51
CA TYR A 61 5.95 -1.47 1.80
C TYR A 61 5.38 -2.34 0.69
N ALA A 62 5.30 -1.80 -0.53
CA ALA A 62 4.62 -2.42 -1.66
C ALA A 62 5.57 -3.29 -2.48
N PRO A 63 5.47 -4.62 -2.39
CA PRO A 63 6.24 -5.51 -3.25
C PRO A 63 5.70 -5.46 -4.68
N ILE A 64 6.62 -5.45 -5.65
CA ILE A 64 6.28 -5.53 -7.07
C ILE A 64 5.90 -6.96 -7.46
N ASN A 65 5.31 -7.14 -8.65
CA ASN A 65 4.94 -8.46 -9.15
C ASN A 65 6.13 -9.45 -9.17
N ASP A 66 7.32 -8.99 -9.53
CA ASP A 66 8.53 -9.80 -9.50
C ASP A 66 8.90 -10.29 -8.09
N ALA A 67 8.58 -9.51 -7.06
CA ALA A 67 8.77 -9.93 -5.68
C ALA A 67 7.87 -11.12 -5.31
N PHE A 68 6.64 -11.14 -5.79
CA PHE A 68 5.75 -12.29 -5.63
C PHE A 68 6.20 -13.50 -6.45
N ALA A 69 6.71 -13.27 -7.65
CA ALA A 69 7.26 -14.32 -8.50
C ALA A 69 8.52 -14.99 -7.91
N ALA A 70 9.25 -14.27 -7.06
CA ALA A 70 10.43 -14.79 -6.36
C ALA A 70 10.08 -15.71 -5.17
N LEU A 71 8.81 -15.74 -4.74
CA LEU A 71 8.36 -16.67 -3.71
C LEU A 71 8.36 -18.12 -4.25
N PRO A 72 8.48 -19.12 -3.34
CA PRO A 72 8.36 -20.52 -3.76
C PRO A 72 7.08 -20.77 -4.55
N ALA A 73 7.16 -21.64 -5.57
CA ALA A 73 6.04 -21.98 -6.42
C ALA A 73 4.82 -22.44 -5.58
N GLY A 74 3.64 -21.90 -5.90
CA GLY A 74 2.39 -22.19 -5.19
C GLY A 74 2.16 -21.36 -3.93
N THR A 75 3.11 -20.57 -3.45
CA THR A 75 2.94 -19.76 -2.23
C THR A 75 1.89 -18.66 -2.43
N VAL A 76 1.93 -17.97 -3.55
CA VAL A 76 0.97 -16.90 -3.86
C VAL A 76 -0.43 -17.45 -4.01
N GLU A 77 -0.58 -18.53 -4.78
CA GLU A 77 -1.85 -19.23 -4.98
C GLU A 77 -2.43 -19.69 -3.65
N THR A 78 -1.60 -20.31 -2.81
CA THR A 78 -2.01 -20.78 -1.48
C THR A 78 -2.46 -19.62 -0.59
N LEU A 79 -1.74 -18.50 -0.59
CA LEU A 79 -2.13 -17.33 0.19
C LEU A 79 -3.42 -16.67 -0.31
N LEU A 80 -3.69 -16.75 -1.62
CA LEU A 80 -4.92 -16.21 -2.21
C LEU A 80 -6.14 -17.10 -2.00
N GLU A 81 -5.95 -18.33 -1.53
CA GLU A 81 -7.06 -19.22 -1.22
C GLU A 81 -7.92 -18.67 -0.07
N PRO A 82 -9.26 -18.74 -0.17
CA PRO A 82 -10.15 -18.26 0.88
C PRO A 82 -9.90 -18.90 2.25
N ALA A 83 -9.44 -20.15 2.28
CA ALA A 83 -9.08 -20.86 3.51
C ALA A 83 -7.87 -20.23 4.23
N ASN A 84 -7.00 -19.57 3.48
CA ASN A 84 -5.76 -18.94 3.98
C ASN A 84 -5.86 -17.43 4.15
N LYS A 85 -7.06 -16.86 4.06
CA LYS A 85 -7.30 -15.42 4.18
C LYS A 85 -6.65 -14.81 5.42
N GLY A 86 -6.66 -15.52 6.54
CA GLY A 86 -6.02 -15.05 7.79
C GLY A 86 -4.51 -14.91 7.65
N GLN A 87 -3.84 -15.85 6.99
CA GLN A 87 -2.41 -15.79 6.73
C GLN A 87 -2.08 -14.64 5.76
N LEU A 88 -2.86 -14.51 4.69
CA LEU A 88 -2.73 -13.41 3.74
C LEU A 88 -2.90 -12.05 4.43
N THR A 89 -3.89 -11.91 5.28
CA THR A 89 -4.12 -10.70 6.07
C THR A 89 -2.91 -10.37 6.95
N ASN A 90 -2.34 -11.37 7.64
CA ASN A 90 -1.15 -11.17 8.47
C ASN A 90 0.06 -10.72 7.64
N VAL A 91 0.27 -11.33 6.48
CA VAL A 91 1.35 -10.92 5.56
C VAL A 91 1.15 -9.48 5.11
N LEU A 92 -0.06 -9.09 4.73
CA LEU A 92 -0.36 -7.72 4.29
C LEU A 92 -0.24 -6.70 5.42
N LEU A 93 -0.71 -7.01 6.62
CA LEU A 93 -0.55 -6.16 7.81
C LEU A 93 0.92 -6.04 8.26
N TYR A 94 1.75 -7.02 7.91
CA TYR A 94 3.18 -6.95 8.13
C TYR A 94 3.88 -5.95 7.18
N HIS A 95 3.28 -5.69 6.01
CA HIS A 95 3.75 -4.69 5.05
C HIS A 95 3.22 -3.27 5.32
N VAL A 96 2.38 -3.08 6.32
CA VAL A 96 1.77 -1.80 6.64
C VAL A 96 2.23 -1.31 7.99
N ASP A 97 2.61 -0.04 8.07
CA ASP A 97 2.89 0.69 9.31
C ASP A 97 1.81 1.78 9.48
N ASP A 98 1.31 1.97 10.69
CA ASP A 98 0.29 2.96 11.04
C ASP A 98 0.84 4.38 11.26
N ARG A 99 2.01 4.65 10.70
CA ARG A 99 2.68 5.95 10.76
C ARG A 99 3.06 6.41 9.36
N ASN A 100 3.25 7.70 9.19
CA ASN A 100 3.80 8.26 7.96
C ASN A 100 5.33 8.27 8.06
N LEU A 101 5.98 7.21 7.53
CA LEU A 101 7.42 7.03 7.56
C LEU A 101 8.03 7.31 6.18
N THR A 102 8.47 8.53 5.97
CA THR A 102 9.29 8.84 4.79
C THR A 102 10.72 8.35 4.99
N ALA A 103 11.46 8.13 3.89
CA ALA A 103 12.86 7.73 3.96
C ALA A 103 13.71 8.71 4.76
N GLY A 104 13.35 10.00 4.74
CA GLY A 104 14.01 11.05 5.54
C GLY A 104 13.82 10.88 7.04
N MET A 105 12.70 10.31 7.46
CA MET A 105 12.38 10.08 8.88
C MET A 105 12.99 8.80 9.44
N ILE A 106 13.46 7.89 8.58
CA ILE A 106 14.15 6.67 9.01
C ILE A 106 15.55 7.04 9.48
N PRO A 107 15.93 6.74 10.74
CA PRO A 107 17.27 7.01 11.23
C PRO A 107 18.33 6.19 10.49
N HIS A 108 19.54 6.73 10.36
CA HIS A 108 20.67 5.97 9.84
C HIS A 108 21.00 4.78 10.75
N GLY A 109 21.45 3.69 10.14
CA GLY A 109 21.72 2.43 10.81
C GLY A 109 20.50 1.51 10.82
N SER A 110 20.58 0.49 11.64
CA SER A 110 19.54 -0.55 11.74
C SER A 110 18.61 -0.24 12.90
N ASN A 111 17.30 -0.20 12.63
CA ASN A 111 16.30 0.17 13.61
C ASN A 111 15.09 -0.77 13.52
N TYR A 112 14.53 -1.13 14.68
CA TYR A 112 13.29 -1.88 14.74
C TYR A 112 12.08 -1.01 14.52
N PHE A 113 11.21 -1.45 13.63
CA PHE A 113 9.91 -0.85 13.38
C PHE A 113 8.79 -1.83 13.69
N LYS A 114 7.67 -1.29 14.14
CA LYS A 114 6.49 -2.07 14.50
C LYS A 114 5.45 -1.90 13.39
N PRO A 115 5.17 -2.95 12.59
CA PRO A 115 4.09 -2.89 11.61
C PRO A 115 2.72 -2.92 12.29
N VAL A 116 1.65 -2.78 11.52
CA VAL A 116 0.27 -2.95 12.00
C VAL A 116 0.06 -4.35 12.59
N LEU A 117 0.74 -5.36 12.07
CA LEU A 117 0.83 -6.67 12.74
C LEU A 117 1.68 -6.55 14.01
N ALA A 118 1.03 -6.21 15.10
CA ALA A 118 1.67 -5.77 16.34
C ALA A 118 2.56 -6.81 17.03
N SER A 119 2.37 -8.10 16.73
CA SER A 119 3.20 -9.21 17.26
C SER A 119 4.59 -9.25 16.66
N GLU A 120 4.76 -8.66 15.49
CA GLU A 120 5.96 -8.76 14.67
C GLU A 120 6.82 -7.50 14.70
N ARG A 121 8.02 -7.60 14.15
CA ARG A 121 8.95 -6.48 13.98
C ARG A 121 9.62 -6.56 12.62
N LEU A 122 9.90 -5.40 12.07
CA LEU A 122 10.76 -5.21 10.91
C LEU A 122 12.07 -4.59 11.37
N CYS A 123 13.17 -5.00 10.79
CA CYS A 123 14.43 -4.28 10.93
C CYS A 123 14.68 -3.47 9.66
N ILE A 124 14.61 -2.16 9.76
CA ILE A 124 14.89 -1.26 8.65
C ILE A 124 16.28 -0.70 8.83
N THR A 125 17.11 -0.93 7.84
CA THR A 125 18.49 -0.43 7.79
C THR A 125 18.60 0.66 6.74
N LYS A 126 19.01 1.85 7.18
CA LYS A 126 19.32 2.97 6.28
C LYS A 126 20.82 3.20 6.24
N SER A 127 21.37 3.14 5.06
CA SER A 127 22.78 3.42 4.77
C SER A 127 22.90 4.45 3.65
N GLY A 128 24.14 4.87 3.35
CA GLY A 128 24.38 5.78 2.23
C GLY A 128 23.98 5.23 0.85
N GLY A 129 23.78 3.91 0.74
CA GLY A 129 23.35 3.23 -0.48
C GLY A 129 21.83 2.99 -0.59
N GLY A 130 21.05 3.36 0.41
CA GLY A 130 19.60 3.19 0.38
C GLY A 130 18.99 2.64 1.67
N VAL A 131 17.78 2.12 1.53
CA VAL A 131 17.02 1.52 2.63
C VAL A 131 16.77 0.05 2.32
N SER A 132 17.01 -0.80 3.29
CA SER A 132 16.68 -2.23 3.22
C SER A 132 15.89 -2.66 4.46
N ILE A 133 15.10 -3.70 4.31
CA ILE A 133 14.19 -4.18 5.33
C ILE A 133 14.44 -5.68 5.53
N ALA A 134 14.83 -6.08 6.74
CA ALA A 134 14.88 -7.49 7.10
C ALA A 134 13.55 -7.92 7.71
N ASP A 135 13.03 -9.01 7.20
CA ASP A 135 11.75 -9.58 7.62
C ASP A 135 11.92 -10.67 8.70
N GLY A 136 10.80 -11.29 9.09
CA GLY A 136 10.77 -12.35 10.10
C GLY A 136 11.42 -13.66 9.69
N THR A 137 11.78 -13.83 8.42
CA THR A 137 12.52 -15.00 7.92
C THR A 137 14.03 -14.77 7.86
N GLY A 138 14.47 -13.53 8.06
CA GLY A 138 15.86 -13.11 7.89
C GLY A 138 16.20 -12.71 6.46
N GLU A 139 15.23 -12.70 5.56
CA GLU A 139 15.41 -12.21 4.20
C GLU A 139 15.46 -10.68 4.17
N MET A 140 16.21 -10.14 3.20
CA MET A 140 16.38 -8.72 3.02
C MET A 140 15.64 -8.26 1.77
N ALA A 141 14.71 -7.32 1.93
CA ALA A 141 14.09 -6.58 0.84
C ALA A 141 14.77 -5.22 0.71
N ASN A 142 14.98 -4.77 -0.52
CA ASN A 142 15.51 -3.43 -0.78
C ASN A 142 14.38 -2.51 -1.19
N VAL A 143 14.41 -1.28 -0.70
CA VAL A 143 13.53 -0.22 -1.18
C VAL A 143 14.09 0.31 -2.49
N ILE A 144 13.39 0.02 -3.59
CA ILE A 144 13.79 0.41 -4.94
C ILE A 144 13.24 1.79 -5.34
N ILE A 145 12.09 2.16 -4.79
CA ILE A 145 11.51 3.50 -4.92
C ILE A 145 10.95 3.89 -3.55
N ALA A 146 11.39 5.02 -3.03
CA ALA A 146 10.92 5.53 -1.74
C ALA A 146 10.01 6.75 -1.92
N ASP A 147 9.23 7.03 -0.88
CA ASP A 147 8.49 8.29 -0.73
C ASP A 147 7.47 8.58 -1.85
N ILE A 148 6.80 7.55 -2.37
CA ILE A 148 5.62 7.76 -3.21
C ILE A 148 4.50 8.27 -2.29
N LYS A 149 4.15 9.53 -2.43
CA LYS A 149 3.16 10.19 -1.57
C LYS A 149 1.74 9.85 -2.03
N ALA A 150 0.93 9.46 -1.06
CA ALA A 150 -0.51 9.32 -1.18
C ALA A 150 -1.22 10.28 -0.23
N ASP A 151 -2.50 10.54 -0.46
CA ASP A 151 -3.27 11.44 0.39
C ASP A 151 -3.41 10.92 1.83
N ASN A 152 -3.40 9.61 2.00
CA ASN A 152 -3.52 8.95 3.30
C ASN A 152 -2.23 8.24 3.76
N GLY A 153 -1.08 8.53 3.13
CA GLY A 153 0.18 7.94 3.57
C GLY A 153 1.30 7.97 2.54
N VAL A 154 2.21 7.02 2.66
CA VAL A 154 3.41 6.89 1.82
C VAL A 154 3.57 5.44 1.39
N ILE A 155 4.05 5.24 0.17
CA ILE A 155 4.39 3.93 -0.37
C ILE A 155 5.90 3.86 -0.59
N HIS A 156 6.51 2.80 -0.10
CA HIS A 156 7.87 2.40 -0.44
C HIS A 156 7.82 1.13 -1.27
N VAL A 157 8.37 1.16 -2.46
CA VAL A 157 8.39 0.00 -3.36
C VAL A 157 9.57 -0.89 -2.99
N ILE A 158 9.31 -2.16 -2.79
CA ILE A 158 10.30 -3.16 -2.40
C ILE A 158 10.42 -4.29 -3.43
N ASP A 159 11.59 -4.90 -3.49
CA ASP A 159 11.94 -5.95 -4.44
C ASP A 159 11.64 -7.38 -3.93
N LYS A 160 11.20 -7.53 -2.69
CA LYS A 160 10.80 -8.81 -2.11
C LYS A 160 9.58 -8.67 -1.22
N VAL A 161 8.80 -9.74 -1.11
CA VAL A 161 7.68 -9.84 -0.17
C VAL A 161 8.22 -10.08 1.24
N LEU A 162 7.75 -9.28 2.21
CA LEU A 162 8.10 -9.46 3.62
C LEU A 162 7.21 -10.54 4.23
N LEU A 163 7.83 -11.52 4.85
CA LEU A 163 7.11 -12.61 5.50
C LEU A 163 7.22 -12.50 7.03
N PRO A 164 6.10 -12.61 7.75
CA PRO A 164 6.14 -12.66 9.21
C PRO A 164 6.82 -13.94 9.68
N GLY A 165 7.50 -13.88 10.80
CA GLY A 165 8.24 -15.02 11.33
C GLY A 165 8.88 -14.70 12.67
N THR A 166 10.14 -15.04 12.84
CA THR A 166 10.87 -14.68 14.05
C THR A 166 11.35 -13.23 13.98
N ARG A 167 11.60 -12.62 15.13
CA ARG A 167 12.13 -11.25 15.16
C ARG A 167 13.48 -11.19 14.42
N PRO A 168 13.60 -10.34 13.38
CA PRO A 168 14.85 -10.24 12.63
C PRO A 168 15.99 -9.69 13.49
N ALA A 169 17.21 -10.09 13.19
CA ALA A 169 18.40 -9.50 13.79
C ALA A 169 18.60 -8.09 13.22
N CYS A 170 18.75 -7.11 14.10
CA CYS A 170 18.87 -5.69 13.73
C CYS A 170 20.22 -5.17 14.27
N HIS A 171 21.23 -5.24 13.46
CA HIS A 171 22.62 -4.90 13.81
C HIS A 171 23.09 -3.66 13.09
#